data_e72e92ef40bbbbba27866f224974b0f0
#
_entry.id   e72e92ef40bbbbba27866f224974b0f0
#
_cell.length_a   1.000
_cell.length_b   1.000
_cell.length_c   1.000
_cell.angle_alpha   90.00
_cell.angle_beta   90.00
_cell.angle_gamma   90.00
#
_symmetry.space_group_name_H-M   'P 1'
#
loop_
_entity.id
_entity.type
_entity.pdbx_description
1 polymer ?
#
loop_
_entity_poly.entity_id
_entity_poly.type
_entity_poly.pdbx_seq_one_letter_code
_entity_poly.pdbx_strand_id
1 'polypeptide(L)'
;MDVQEQIKNIVEENSVMLFMKGSPDFPQCGFSGRLVQILQECGAQFASADVLSDDQIRQGIKDFSNWPTIPQLYINGEFVGGSDIVTEMYESGELQTKLETVSN
;
A
#
# COMPACT_ATOMS: atom_id res chain seq x y z
N MET A 1 -20.05 -10.09 3.98
CA MET A 1 -19.34 -8.81 3.95
C MET A 1 -18.98 -8.51 2.52
N ASP A 2 -19.33 -7.34 2.01
CA ASP A 2 -18.94 -7.01 0.65
C ASP A 2 -17.46 -6.60 0.59
N VAL A 3 -16.93 -6.51 -0.61
CA VAL A 3 -15.50 -6.27 -0.81
C VAL A 3 -15.08 -4.88 -0.31
N GLN A 4 -15.97 -3.88 -0.40
CA GLN A 4 -15.65 -2.53 0.07
C GLN A 4 -15.51 -2.48 1.60
N GLU A 5 -16.37 -3.17 2.33
CA GLU A 5 -16.24 -3.29 3.77
C GLU A 5 -15.00 -4.08 4.16
N GLN A 6 -14.69 -5.12 3.41
CA GLN A 6 -13.50 -5.94 3.63
C GLN A 6 -12.23 -5.10 3.48
N ILE A 7 -12.14 -4.30 2.40
CA ILE A 7 -11.00 -3.42 2.17
C ILE A 7 -10.90 -2.36 3.26
N LYS A 8 -12.02 -1.75 3.65
CA LYS A 8 -12.06 -0.76 4.72
C LYS A 8 -11.47 -1.34 6.01
N ASN A 9 -11.89 -2.54 6.39
CA ASN A 9 -11.37 -3.21 7.58
C ASN A 9 -9.87 -3.47 7.49
N ILE A 10 -9.39 -3.91 6.32
CA ILE A 10 -7.97 -4.18 6.11
C ILE A 10 -7.14 -2.90 6.31
N VAL A 11 -7.57 -1.78 5.73
CA VAL A 11 -6.80 -0.52 5.84
C VAL A 11 -6.91 0.10 7.23
N GLU A 12 -8.00 -0.12 7.95
CA GLU A 12 -8.16 0.39 9.31
C GLU A 12 -7.41 -0.45 10.34
N GLU A 13 -7.26 -1.76 10.10
CA GLU A 13 -6.59 -2.67 11.02
C GLU A 13 -5.06 -2.64 10.90
N ASN A 14 -4.52 -2.06 9.84
CA ASN A 14 -3.09 -2.04 9.59
C ASN A 14 -2.60 -0.61 9.41
N SER A 15 -1.69 -0.18 10.29
CA SER A 15 -1.18 1.19 10.28
C SER A 15 -0.46 1.54 8.98
N VAL A 16 0.22 0.57 8.38
CA VAL A 16 0.83 0.72 7.05
C VAL A 16 0.40 -0.48 6.23
N MET A 17 -0.33 -0.24 5.15
CA MET A 17 -0.88 -1.30 4.31
C MET A 17 -0.54 -1.07 2.86
N LEU A 18 0.01 -2.10 2.22
CA LEU A 18 0.40 -2.06 0.81
C LEU A 18 -0.41 -3.09 0.02
N PHE A 19 -1.19 -2.61 -0.94
CA PHE A 19 -1.82 -3.48 -1.95
C PHE A 19 -0.87 -3.55 -3.14
N MET A 20 -0.43 -4.77 -3.47
CA MET A 20 0.64 -4.95 -4.45
C MET A 20 0.39 -6.17 -5.34
N LYS A 21 1.16 -6.31 -6.38
CA LYS A 21 1.18 -7.50 -7.22
C LYS A 21 2.30 -8.39 -6.75
N GLY A 22 1.94 -9.58 -6.23
CA GLY A 22 2.87 -10.48 -5.59
C GLY A 22 2.99 -10.23 -4.10
N SER A 23 4.09 -10.65 -3.51
CA SER A 23 4.37 -10.48 -2.09
C SER A 23 5.67 -9.71 -1.91
N PRO A 24 5.95 -9.20 -0.68
CA PRO A 24 7.22 -8.49 -0.46
C PRO A 24 8.47 -9.28 -0.82
N ASP A 25 8.45 -10.61 -0.61
CA ASP A 25 9.59 -11.46 -0.94
C ASP A 25 9.65 -11.79 -2.44
N PHE A 26 8.50 -11.79 -3.11
CA PHE A 26 8.38 -12.15 -4.52
C PHE A 26 7.46 -11.18 -5.26
N PRO A 27 7.88 -9.91 -5.43
CA PRO A 27 7.05 -8.96 -6.19
C PRO A 27 6.91 -9.40 -7.64
N GLN A 28 5.70 -9.27 -8.17
CA GLN A 28 5.40 -9.65 -9.56
C GLN A 28 5.29 -8.44 -10.49
N CYS A 29 5.72 -7.28 -10.03
CA CYS A 29 5.65 -6.03 -10.77
C CYS A 29 6.76 -5.12 -10.26
N GLY A 30 7.49 -4.47 -11.17
CA GLY A 30 8.59 -3.59 -10.79
C GLY A 30 8.15 -2.42 -9.91
N PHE A 31 6.96 -1.89 -10.16
CA PHE A 31 6.43 -0.80 -9.33
C PHE A 31 6.09 -1.29 -7.92
N SER A 32 5.53 -2.48 -7.77
CA SER A 32 5.27 -3.07 -6.46
C SER A 32 6.57 -3.32 -5.70
N GLY A 33 7.57 -3.88 -6.39
CA GLY A 33 8.89 -4.14 -5.79
C GLY A 33 9.57 -2.86 -5.31
N ARG A 34 9.41 -1.78 -6.06
CA ARG A 34 9.98 -0.48 -5.67
C ARG A 34 9.38 0.03 -4.38
N LEU A 35 8.06 -0.08 -4.20
CA LEU A 35 7.43 0.36 -2.96
C LEU A 35 7.86 -0.50 -1.76
N VAL A 36 7.98 -1.80 -1.96
CA VAL A 36 8.50 -2.69 -0.91
C VAL A 36 9.91 -2.24 -0.50
N GLN A 37 10.78 -1.97 -1.46
CA GLN A 37 12.14 -1.54 -1.20
C GLN A 37 12.16 -0.21 -0.44
N ILE A 38 11.36 0.75 -0.85
CA ILE A 38 11.26 2.06 -0.18
C ILE A 38 10.82 1.89 1.27
N LEU A 39 9.78 1.11 1.53
CA LEU A 39 9.28 0.89 2.88
C LEU A 39 10.32 0.19 3.74
N GLN A 40 11.05 -0.78 3.20
CA GLN A 40 12.12 -1.47 3.91
C GLN A 40 13.27 -0.51 4.23
N GLU A 41 13.65 0.35 3.31
CA GLU A 41 14.70 1.35 3.53
C GLU A 41 14.29 2.37 4.59
N CYS A 42 13.01 2.68 4.71
CA CYS A 42 12.49 3.53 5.78
C CYS A 42 12.40 2.82 7.13
N GLY A 43 12.67 1.52 7.17
CA GLY A 43 12.53 0.73 8.39
C GLY A 43 11.09 0.52 8.82
N ALA A 44 10.13 0.68 7.90
CA ALA A 44 8.72 0.57 8.22
C ALA A 44 8.29 -0.88 8.33
N GLN A 45 7.49 -1.17 9.37
CA GLN A 45 6.76 -2.42 9.42
C GLN A 45 5.44 -2.22 8.69
N PHE A 46 5.11 -3.12 7.78
CA PHE A 46 3.89 -2.97 6.97
C PHE A 46 3.26 -4.33 6.68
N ALA A 47 1.95 -4.31 6.50
CA ALA A 47 1.20 -5.45 6.00
C ALA A 47 1.02 -5.30 4.49
N SER A 48 0.80 -6.41 3.81
CA SER A 48 0.61 -6.40 2.37
C SER A 48 -0.51 -7.36 1.96
N ALA A 49 -1.10 -7.09 0.80
CA ALA A 49 -2.05 -7.98 0.16
C ALA A 49 -1.66 -8.15 -1.29
N ASP A 50 -1.60 -9.41 -1.74
CA ASP A 50 -1.32 -9.74 -3.13
C ASP A 50 -2.63 -9.71 -3.92
N VAL A 51 -2.84 -8.66 -4.70
CA VAL A 51 -4.08 -8.51 -5.48
C VAL A 51 -4.18 -9.49 -6.64
N LEU A 52 -3.07 -10.16 -7.00
CA LEU A 52 -3.11 -11.18 -8.05
C LEU A 52 -3.77 -12.47 -7.54
N SER A 53 -3.81 -12.68 -6.23
CA SER A 53 -4.43 -13.85 -5.63
C SER A 53 -5.92 -13.66 -5.31
N ASP A 54 -6.44 -12.44 -5.44
CA ASP A 54 -7.83 -12.13 -5.15
C ASP A 54 -8.34 -11.04 -6.10
N ASP A 55 -9.06 -11.47 -7.13
CA ASP A 55 -9.54 -10.57 -8.18
C ASP A 55 -10.58 -9.56 -7.66
N GLN A 56 -11.36 -9.93 -6.66
CA GLN A 56 -12.33 -9.01 -6.05
C GLN A 56 -11.62 -7.86 -5.33
N ILE A 57 -10.56 -8.16 -4.60
CA ILE A 57 -9.74 -7.13 -3.95
C ILE A 57 -9.06 -6.28 -5.01
N ARG A 58 -8.54 -6.90 -6.07
CA ARG A 58 -7.87 -6.18 -7.16
C ARG A 58 -8.77 -5.12 -7.78
N GLN A 59 -10.01 -5.48 -8.11
CA GLN A 59 -10.97 -4.54 -8.67
C GLN A 59 -11.50 -3.59 -7.62
N GLY A 60 -11.81 -4.11 -6.44
CA GLY A 60 -12.40 -3.34 -5.35
C GLY A 60 -11.51 -2.23 -4.83
N ILE A 61 -10.19 -2.44 -4.79
CA ILE A 61 -9.27 -1.42 -4.26
C ILE A 61 -9.22 -0.18 -5.18
N LYS A 62 -9.40 -0.38 -6.47
CA LYS A 62 -9.44 0.74 -7.42
C LYS A 62 -10.67 1.60 -7.19
N ASP A 63 -11.80 0.98 -6.92
CA ASP A 63 -13.04 1.69 -6.60
C ASP A 63 -12.93 2.37 -5.23
N PHE A 64 -12.37 1.68 -4.26
CA PHE A 64 -12.21 2.17 -2.90
C PHE A 64 -11.39 3.47 -2.84
N SER A 65 -10.28 3.50 -3.57
CA SER A 65 -9.38 4.66 -3.60
C SER A 65 -9.75 5.68 -4.65
N ASN A 66 -10.60 5.31 -5.60
CA ASN A 66 -10.82 6.08 -6.83
C ASN A 66 -9.50 6.30 -7.58
N TRP A 67 -8.62 5.29 -7.58
CA TRP A 67 -7.29 5.32 -8.19
C TRP A 67 -7.10 4.07 -9.04
N PRO A 68 -6.71 4.21 -10.31
CA PRO A 68 -6.82 3.10 -11.27
C PRO A 68 -5.70 2.08 -11.25
N THR A 69 -4.61 2.35 -10.55
CA THR A 69 -3.41 1.51 -10.66
C THR A 69 -3.01 0.89 -9.33
N ILE A 70 -2.20 -0.17 -9.42
CA ILE A 70 -1.59 -0.87 -8.30
C ILE A 70 -0.08 -0.85 -8.56
N PRO A 71 0.77 -0.61 -7.55
CA PRO A 71 0.50 -0.70 -6.11
C PRO A 71 -0.18 0.53 -5.52
N GLN A 72 -0.78 0.35 -4.32
CA GLN A 72 -1.37 1.44 -3.55
C GLN A 72 -0.95 1.34 -2.10
N LEU A 73 -0.49 2.45 -1.54
CA LEU A 73 -0.05 2.52 -0.14
C LEU A 73 -1.08 3.29 0.70
N TYR A 74 -1.38 2.74 1.87
CA TYR A 74 -2.24 3.36 2.87
C TYR A 74 -1.46 3.51 4.17
N ILE A 75 -1.56 4.66 4.82
CA ILE A 75 -0.96 4.91 6.13
C ILE A 75 -2.05 5.46 7.04
N ASN A 76 -2.22 4.85 8.21
CA ASN A 76 -3.25 5.23 9.19
C ASN A 76 -4.66 5.24 8.57
N GLY A 77 -4.94 4.29 7.68
CA GLY A 77 -6.23 4.16 7.02
C GLY A 77 -6.48 5.12 5.86
N GLU A 78 -5.50 5.98 5.55
CA GLU A 78 -5.64 6.97 4.48
C GLU A 78 -4.84 6.57 3.26
N PHE A 79 -5.41 6.77 2.08
CA PHE A 79 -4.73 6.55 0.82
C PHE A 79 -3.58 7.54 0.66
N VAL A 80 -2.37 7.04 0.47
CA VAL A 80 -1.19 7.88 0.26
C VAL A 80 -0.91 8.07 -1.23
N GLY A 81 -0.90 6.98 -1.98
CA GLY A 81 -0.64 7.04 -3.41
C GLY A 81 -0.09 5.75 -3.97
N GLY A 82 0.24 5.80 -5.25
CA GLY A 82 0.89 4.72 -5.97
C GLY A 82 2.39 4.93 -6.05
N SER A 83 3.02 4.26 -7.04
CA SER A 83 4.48 4.22 -7.15
C SER A 83 5.12 5.60 -7.30
N ASP A 84 4.59 6.43 -8.19
CA ASP A 84 5.22 7.73 -8.48
C ASP A 84 5.11 8.67 -7.28
N ILE A 85 3.93 8.75 -6.66
CA ILE A 85 3.70 9.65 -5.53
C ILE A 85 4.56 9.22 -4.33
N VAL A 86 4.58 7.93 -4.02
CA VAL A 86 5.35 7.41 -2.89
C VAL A 86 6.86 7.62 -3.12
N THR A 87 7.33 7.44 -4.35
CA THR A 87 8.73 7.67 -4.70
C THR A 87 9.10 9.15 -4.47
N GLU A 88 8.25 10.07 -4.92
CA GLU A 88 8.48 11.51 -4.72
C GLU A 88 8.49 11.86 -3.23
N MET A 89 7.57 11.30 -2.46
CA MET A 89 7.50 11.53 -1.02
C MET A 89 8.75 11.00 -0.31
N TYR A 90 9.26 9.85 -0.76
CA TYR A 90 10.49 9.28 -0.22
C TYR A 90 11.68 10.21 -0.49
N GLU A 91 11.79 10.69 -1.71
CA GLU A 91 12.89 11.58 -2.12
C GLU A 91 12.87 12.91 -1.38
N SER A 92 11.69 13.43 -1.08
CA SER A 92 11.53 14.71 -0.35
C SER A 92 11.61 14.59 1.16
N GLY A 93 11.58 13.36 1.71
CA GLY A 93 11.52 13.13 3.15
C GLY A 93 10.11 13.13 3.73
N GLU A 94 9.11 13.45 2.93
CA GLU A 94 7.72 13.52 3.39
C GLU A 94 7.18 12.16 3.81
N LEU A 95 7.61 11.09 3.13
CA LEU A 95 7.18 9.73 3.48
C LEU A 95 7.68 9.34 4.88
N GLN A 96 8.93 9.64 5.18
CA GLN A 96 9.55 9.35 6.48
C GLN A 96 8.81 10.08 7.60
N THR A 97 8.46 11.34 7.36
CA THR A 97 7.68 12.14 8.32
C THR A 97 6.30 11.51 8.56
N LYS A 98 5.65 11.07 7.49
CA LYS A 98 4.34 10.45 7.60
C LYS A 98 4.40 9.11 8.34
N LEU A 99 5.45 8.32 8.10
CA LEU A 99 5.65 7.06 8.80
C LEU A 99 5.95 7.24 10.29
N GLU A 100 6.50 8.38 10.70
CA GLU A 100 6.73 8.69 12.11
C GLU A 100 5.42 8.82 12.90
N THR A 101 4.29 9.08 12.24
CA THR A 101 2.99 9.21 12.89
C THR A 101 2.35 7.85 13.19
N VAL A 102 2.96 6.76 12.73
CA VAL A 102 2.41 5.41 12.87
C VAL A 102 2.68 4.87 14.26
N SER A 103 1.63 4.36 14.92
CA SER A 103 1.77 3.64 16.18
C SER A 103 2.18 2.21 15.90
N ASN A 104 3.24 1.78 16.51
CA ASN A 104 3.69 0.39 16.45
C ASN A 104 3.14 -0.41 17.62
#